data_d03dcf029bde7a6a2c003d5dcac022de
#
_entry.id   d03dcf029bde7a6a2c003d5dcac022de
#
_cell.length_a   1.000
_cell.length_b   1.000
_cell.length_c   1.000
_cell.angle_alpha   90.00
_cell.angle_beta   90.00
_cell.angle_gamma   90.00
#
_symmetry.space_group_name_H-M   'P 1'
#
loop_
_entity.id
_entity.type
_entity.pdbx_description
1 polymer ?
#
loop_
_entity_poly.entity_id
_entity_poly.type
_entity_poly.pdbx_seq_one_letter_code
_entity_poly.pdbx_strand_id
1 'polypeptide(L)'
;MKTILRMAILAMISLLGTDSASATDYLNMEPMKLTTPEMEPKLYSVKPVKFEKLPLGTSDVNEYQMTWMRTNPDVKPYKVMDDLTFVGIPVFAAGWIIKSEKNSFRQDYKNKHANTRLISNFKTGIDDYTQYFGPAMTVGLKLGGYEGRSDWGRLLASAAMSYGIMAGFVNGIKYTASEMRPDGSTANSWPSGHTATSFVGATILHKEYGLTRSPWFSVAGYGVATATGVMRILNNRHWISDVLSGAGIGIMSTELGYALSDILFKGKGLLRNNLEGYSENPSFFGISMGMSFGSKDLEFTDGDLKGYEISEEYDDPDPIKVDFHTATAVDAEGAYFFNKYIGIGGRLRVRAMTAKGWSDFVGMAHSDRDHSMELIRAFYNGFQSEDDGTVPMTDIEIENMMKGAVTDEDITVESDHLTEFSANLGLYLNLPLSKRFSLGTKFLIGRTMTQELDINAAYKGTTKLMDSHIVIDNGELEYLTLSNIRDGKPYDMEWDYLTLGGNNSTTYGTGLSLTYRYKSNFTWKVFVDYDYSKKTFTLTYDPLKYLNIITPDLGTVFDTLGAPLDPMVYEREKKMHYITVGGSFAISF
;
A
#
# COMPACT_ATOMS: atom_id res chain seq x y z
N MET A 1 25.36 3.76 -12.70
CA MET A 1 25.23 2.60 -11.79
C MET A 1 25.66 2.92 -10.36
N LYS A 2 26.87 3.46 -10.11
CA LYS A 2 27.31 3.83 -8.74
C LYS A 2 26.40 4.86 -8.04
N THR A 3 25.88 5.83 -8.77
CA THR A 3 25.00 6.87 -8.23
C THR A 3 23.62 6.35 -7.85
N ILE A 4 23.05 5.47 -8.66
CA ILE A 4 21.75 4.83 -8.39
C ILE A 4 21.84 3.87 -7.21
N LEU A 5 22.95 3.13 -7.09
CA LEU A 5 23.21 2.27 -5.95
C LEU A 5 23.39 3.07 -4.65
N ARG A 6 24.05 4.24 -4.74
CA ARG A 6 24.18 5.16 -3.59
C ARG A 6 22.84 5.76 -3.16
N MET A 7 21.98 6.11 -4.12
CA MET A 7 20.64 6.60 -3.82
C MET A 7 19.74 5.51 -3.22
N ALA A 8 19.84 4.26 -3.68
CA ALA A 8 19.13 3.14 -3.10
C ALA A 8 19.61 2.81 -1.67
N ILE A 9 20.92 2.89 -1.42
CA ILE A 9 21.52 2.71 -0.09
C ILE A 9 21.15 3.87 0.84
N LEU A 10 21.14 5.11 0.36
CA LEU A 10 20.68 6.27 1.13
C LEU A 10 19.19 6.20 1.47
N ALA A 11 18.36 5.75 0.53
CA ALA A 11 16.94 5.50 0.79
C ALA A 11 16.73 4.35 1.80
N MET A 12 17.56 3.31 1.78
CA MET A 12 17.55 2.24 2.78
C MET A 12 17.99 2.73 4.18
N ILE A 13 19.00 3.57 4.23
CA ILE A 13 19.51 4.13 5.52
C ILE A 13 18.51 5.11 6.13
N SER A 14 17.82 5.91 5.32
CA SER A 14 16.76 6.80 5.82
C SER A 14 15.52 6.04 6.33
N LEU A 15 15.25 4.83 5.80
CA LEU A 15 14.20 3.93 6.26
C LEU A 15 14.56 3.20 7.57
N LEU A 16 15.85 3.10 7.91
CA LEU A 16 16.31 2.41 9.11
C LEU A 16 16.29 3.28 10.40
N GLY A 17 15.84 4.54 10.31
CA GLY A 17 15.56 5.41 11.45
C GLY A 17 16.68 5.43 12.47
N THR A 18 17.85 6.00 12.10
CA THR A 18 18.85 6.38 13.10
C THR A 18 18.50 7.77 13.62
N ASP A 19 18.29 7.91 14.92
CA ASP A 19 18.13 9.19 15.57
C ASP A 19 19.23 10.17 15.13
N SER A 20 18.79 11.32 14.68
CA SER A 20 19.46 12.60 14.50
C SER A 20 21.01 12.64 14.51
N ALA A 21 21.66 11.96 13.59
CA ALA A 21 22.98 12.35 13.13
C ALA A 21 22.80 13.15 11.83
N SER A 22 23.24 14.41 11.82
CA SER A 22 23.04 15.28 10.66
C SER A 22 23.74 14.69 9.44
N ALA A 23 23.10 14.80 8.27
CA ALA A 23 23.61 14.30 6.99
C ALA A 23 25.00 14.84 6.58
N THR A 24 25.56 15.77 7.33
CA THR A 24 26.88 16.37 7.15
C THR A 24 28.03 15.49 7.63
N ASP A 25 27.81 14.57 8.58
CA ASP A 25 28.90 13.73 9.11
C ASP A 25 29.29 12.57 8.20
N TYR A 26 28.44 12.20 7.24
CA TYR A 26 28.74 11.13 6.27
C TYR A 26 29.44 11.61 5.00
N LEU A 27 29.55 12.91 4.79
CA LEU A 27 30.22 13.47 3.62
C LEU A 27 31.76 13.55 3.76
N ASN A 28 32.29 13.37 4.98
CA ASN A 28 33.72 13.49 5.29
C ASN A 28 34.44 12.14 5.48
N MET A 29 33.85 11.02 5.11
CA MET A 29 34.56 9.75 5.09
C MET A 29 35.51 9.68 3.88
N GLU A 30 36.80 9.56 4.14
CA GLU A 30 37.78 9.24 3.10
C GLU A 30 37.40 7.95 2.36
N PRO A 31 37.58 7.87 1.05
CA PRO A 31 37.19 6.71 0.27
C PRO A 31 38.01 5.48 0.72
N MET A 32 37.30 4.50 1.28
CA MET A 32 37.88 3.20 1.60
C MET A 32 38.50 2.60 0.33
N LYS A 33 39.82 2.43 0.30
CA LYS A 33 40.53 1.76 -0.79
C LYS A 33 40.14 0.28 -0.76
N LEU A 34 39.15 -0.09 -1.55
CA LEU A 34 38.94 -1.48 -1.93
C LEU A 34 40.08 -1.90 -2.86
N THR A 35 41.00 -2.69 -2.34
CA THR A 35 41.94 -3.45 -3.17
C THR A 35 41.13 -4.51 -3.92
N THR A 36 40.78 -4.24 -5.15
CA THR A 36 40.27 -5.26 -6.07
C THR A 36 41.39 -6.20 -6.44
N PRO A 37 41.22 -7.53 -6.38
CA PRO A 37 42.18 -8.42 -7.03
C PRO A 37 42.18 -8.09 -8.52
N GLU A 38 43.36 -7.94 -9.07
CA GLU A 38 43.58 -7.79 -10.51
C GLU A 38 43.06 -9.04 -11.23
N MET A 39 41.80 -8.97 -11.67
CA MET A 39 41.34 -9.85 -12.74
C MET A 39 41.67 -9.12 -14.05
N GLU A 40 42.65 -9.61 -14.75
CA GLU A 40 42.90 -9.19 -16.13
C GLU A 40 41.59 -9.35 -16.92
N PRO A 41 41.04 -8.27 -17.50
CA PRO A 41 39.90 -8.40 -18.38
C PRO A 41 40.39 -9.17 -19.61
N LYS A 42 39.95 -10.41 -19.80
CA LYS A 42 40.01 -11.05 -21.11
C LYS A 42 39.15 -10.20 -22.03
N LEU A 43 39.77 -9.27 -22.71
CA LEU A 43 39.18 -8.56 -23.84
C LEU A 43 38.89 -9.62 -24.91
N TYR A 44 37.65 -10.08 -24.95
CA TYR A 44 37.13 -10.70 -26.16
C TYR A 44 37.20 -9.61 -27.23
N SER A 45 38.12 -9.79 -28.20
CA SER A 45 38.20 -8.89 -29.35
C SER A 45 36.84 -8.91 -30.06
N VAL A 46 36.06 -7.86 -29.82
CA VAL A 46 34.90 -7.58 -30.67
C VAL A 46 35.51 -7.27 -32.03
N LYS A 47 35.39 -8.21 -33.00
CA LYS A 47 35.75 -7.93 -34.39
C LYS A 47 34.97 -6.69 -34.79
N PRO A 48 35.63 -5.62 -35.28
CA PRO A 48 34.95 -4.44 -35.73
C PRO A 48 33.95 -4.88 -36.80
N VAL A 49 32.66 -4.51 -36.61
CA VAL A 49 31.67 -4.66 -37.65
C VAL A 49 32.10 -3.79 -38.78
N LYS A 50 32.64 -4.38 -39.86
CA LYS A 50 32.86 -3.68 -41.11
C LYS A 50 31.51 -3.26 -41.63
N PHE A 51 31.20 -1.97 -41.55
CA PHE A 51 30.15 -1.37 -42.35
C PHE A 51 30.58 -1.52 -43.81
N GLU A 52 30.16 -2.59 -44.47
CA GLU A 52 30.23 -2.64 -45.94
C GLU A 52 29.37 -1.52 -46.45
N LYS A 53 29.98 -0.58 -47.18
CA LYS A 53 29.27 0.45 -47.90
C LYS A 53 28.28 -0.26 -48.80
N LEU A 54 26.95 -0.04 -48.60
CA LEU A 54 25.93 -0.44 -49.52
C LEU A 54 26.30 0.03 -50.93
N PRO A 55 26.45 -0.85 -51.94
CA PRO A 55 26.67 -0.42 -53.30
C PRO A 55 25.40 0.28 -53.77
N LEU A 56 25.43 1.59 -53.95
CA LEU A 56 24.47 2.36 -54.71
C LEU A 56 24.59 1.97 -56.19
N GLY A 57 24.08 0.83 -56.58
CA GLY A 57 24.00 0.35 -57.94
C GLY A 57 22.54 0.09 -58.31
N THR A 58 22.05 0.92 -59.18
CA THR A 58 20.79 0.81 -59.90
C THR A 58 20.66 -0.55 -60.55
N SER A 59 19.63 -1.35 -60.23
CA SER A 59 18.80 -2.20 -61.09
C SER A 59 18.26 -3.49 -60.52
N ASP A 60 18.04 -3.66 -59.24
CA ASP A 60 17.20 -4.77 -58.78
C ASP A 60 16.29 -4.33 -57.63
N VAL A 61 15.33 -3.45 -58.01
CA VAL A 61 14.28 -2.97 -57.09
C VAL A 61 13.24 -4.05 -56.76
N ASN A 62 13.34 -5.24 -57.38
CA ASN A 62 12.39 -6.31 -57.19
C ASN A 62 12.74 -7.37 -56.16
N GLU A 63 13.87 -7.28 -55.45
CA GLU A 63 14.25 -8.24 -54.42
C GLU A 63 14.43 -7.64 -53.04
N TYR A 64 14.25 -6.34 -52.86
CA TYR A 64 13.95 -5.78 -51.56
C TYR A 64 12.47 -5.95 -51.22
N GLN A 65 12.00 -7.19 -51.15
CA GLN A 65 11.03 -7.48 -50.13
C GLN A 65 11.68 -7.08 -48.83
N MET A 66 11.31 -5.91 -48.31
CA MET A 66 11.49 -5.64 -46.89
C MET A 66 10.78 -6.79 -46.18
N THR A 67 11.53 -7.84 -45.88
CA THR A 67 11.05 -8.88 -45.01
C THR A 67 10.95 -8.20 -43.63
N TRP A 68 9.79 -7.67 -43.35
CA TRP A 68 9.40 -7.07 -42.06
C TRP A 68 9.83 -7.95 -40.93
N MET A 69 10.02 -9.23 -41.21
CA MET A 69 10.34 -10.26 -40.27
C MET A 69 11.41 -11.19 -40.84
N ARG A 70 12.56 -11.22 -40.20
CA ARG A 70 13.65 -12.13 -40.50
C ARG A 70 13.24 -13.57 -40.14
N THR A 71 13.66 -14.53 -40.93
CA THR A 71 13.42 -15.96 -40.66
C THR A 71 14.75 -16.56 -40.16
N ASN A 72 14.73 -17.16 -38.96
CA ASN A 72 15.83 -17.97 -38.49
C ASN A 72 15.41 -19.46 -38.45
N PRO A 73 15.97 -20.31 -39.32
CA PRO A 73 15.57 -21.71 -39.42
C PRO A 73 15.86 -22.54 -38.18
N ASP A 74 16.81 -22.07 -37.34
CA ASP A 74 17.22 -22.77 -36.13
C ASP A 74 16.26 -22.51 -34.93
N VAL A 75 15.32 -21.56 -35.12
CA VAL A 75 14.36 -21.20 -34.09
C VAL A 75 13.03 -21.91 -34.32
N LYS A 76 12.63 -22.75 -33.35
CA LYS A 76 11.33 -23.43 -33.38
C LYS A 76 10.20 -22.42 -33.15
N PRO A 77 9.10 -22.48 -33.93
CA PRO A 77 7.92 -21.67 -33.63
C PRO A 77 7.39 -21.94 -32.24
N TYR A 78 7.02 -20.87 -31.53
CA TYR A 78 6.37 -20.99 -30.22
C TYR A 78 4.95 -21.54 -30.41
N LYS A 79 4.51 -22.37 -29.47
CA LYS A 79 3.11 -22.76 -29.36
C LYS A 79 2.39 -21.72 -28.54
N VAL A 80 1.13 -21.43 -28.86
CA VAL A 80 0.28 -20.47 -28.10
C VAL A 80 0.33 -20.73 -26.60
N MET A 81 0.32 -22.00 -26.18
CA MET A 81 0.39 -22.40 -24.77
C MET A 81 1.76 -22.13 -24.12
N ASP A 82 2.80 -21.88 -24.89
CA ASP A 82 4.13 -21.53 -24.34
C ASP A 82 4.14 -20.07 -23.85
N ASP A 83 3.37 -19.21 -24.52
CA ASP A 83 3.23 -17.81 -24.13
C ASP A 83 2.13 -17.57 -23.09
N LEU A 84 1.16 -18.47 -22.95
CA LEU A 84 0.11 -18.38 -21.93
C LEU A 84 0.55 -19.08 -20.64
N THR A 85 1.01 -18.30 -19.65
CA THR A 85 1.39 -18.83 -18.33
C THR A 85 0.26 -18.78 -17.34
N PHE A 86 -0.81 -18.02 -17.63
CA PHE A 86 -1.97 -17.79 -16.77
C PHE A 86 -1.65 -17.13 -15.42
N VAL A 87 -0.46 -16.58 -15.27
CA VAL A 87 0.03 -16.01 -14.02
C VAL A 87 -0.67 -14.72 -13.65
N GLY A 88 -1.06 -13.95 -14.63
CA GLY A 88 -1.81 -12.72 -14.41
C GLY A 88 -3.20 -12.94 -13.78
N ILE A 89 -3.80 -14.12 -13.98
CA ILE A 89 -5.15 -14.43 -13.48
C ILE A 89 -5.22 -14.42 -11.95
N PRO A 90 -4.38 -15.18 -11.20
CA PRO A 90 -4.40 -15.12 -9.75
C PRO A 90 -4.07 -13.74 -9.19
N VAL A 91 -3.15 -12.99 -9.81
CA VAL A 91 -2.79 -11.64 -9.37
C VAL A 91 -3.97 -10.68 -9.55
N PHE A 92 -4.68 -10.77 -10.68
CA PHE A 92 -5.91 -10.00 -10.90
C PHE A 92 -7.01 -10.41 -9.92
N ALA A 93 -7.24 -11.72 -9.76
CA ALA A 93 -8.26 -12.25 -8.86
C ALA A 93 -8.01 -11.82 -7.41
N ALA A 94 -6.76 -11.78 -6.97
CA ALA A 94 -6.35 -11.26 -5.69
C ALA A 94 -6.79 -9.79 -5.50
N GLY A 95 -6.47 -8.93 -6.46
CA GLY A 95 -6.91 -7.55 -6.44
C GLY A 95 -8.43 -7.40 -6.46
N TRP A 96 -9.13 -8.26 -7.20
CA TRP A 96 -10.58 -8.25 -7.25
C TRP A 96 -11.23 -8.72 -5.95
N ILE A 97 -10.71 -9.76 -5.31
CA ILE A 97 -11.19 -10.25 -4.01
C ILE A 97 -11.03 -9.13 -2.96
N ILE A 98 -9.84 -8.52 -2.88
CA ILE A 98 -9.60 -7.39 -1.97
C ILE A 98 -10.58 -6.24 -2.25
N LYS A 99 -10.86 -5.95 -3.54
CA LYS A 99 -11.84 -4.94 -3.91
C LYS A 99 -13.27 -5.31 -3.51
N SER A 100 -13.67 -6.57 -3.65
CA SER A 100 -15.04 -7.02 -3.37
C SER A 100 -15.38 -7.00 -1.87
N GLU A 101 -14.37 -7.13 -1.02
CA GLU A 101 -14.48 -6.96 0.43
C GLU A 101 -14.59 -5.45 0.80
N LYS A 102 -15.64 -4.78 0.29
CA LYS A 102 -15.81 -3.32 0.41
C LYS A 102 -15.71 -2.83 1.85
N ASN A 103 -16.25 -3.60 2.80
CA ASN A 103 -16.21 -3.27 4.22
C ASN A 103 -14.85 -3.54 4.87
N SER A 104 -13.93 -4.20 4.17
CA SER A 104 -12.64 -4.64 4.71
C SER A 104 -11.44 -3.82 4.21
N PHE A 105 -11.54 -3.14 3.06
CA PHE A 105 -10.41 -2.44 2.44
C PHE A 105 -10.77 -1.07 1.88
N ARG A 106 -12.05 -0.72 1.90
CA ARG A 106 -12.54 0.52 1.34
C ARG A 106 -13.72 0.98 2.13
N GLN A 107 -13.59 2.09 2.75
CA GLN A 107 -14.72 2.82 3.22
C GLN A 107 -15.28 3.70 2.13
N ASP A 108 -16.59 3.96 2.21
CA ASP A 108 -17.19 5.01 1.42
C ASP A 108 -16.45 6.30 1.74
N TYR A 109 -15.83 6.85 0.71
CA TYR A 109 -15.02 8.04 0.76
C TYR A 109 -15.91 9.25 0.99
N LYS A 110 -16.42 9.40 2.19
CA LYS A 110 -17.13 10.59 2.63
C LYS A 110 -16.23 11.53 3.42
N ASN A 111 -15.11 10.99 3.93
CA ASN A 111 -14.19 11.76 4.76
C ASN A 111 -13.12 12.44 3.91
N LYS A 112 -13.28 13.73 3.72
CA LYS A 112 -12.30 14.59 3.03
C LYS A 112 -11.00 14.79 3.83
N HIS A 113 -10.92 14.32 5.06
CA HIS A 113 -9.82 14.58 6.00
C HIS A 113 -9.04 13.34 6.45
N ALA A 114 -9.46 12.13 6.09
CA ALA A 114 -8.75 10.92 6.45
C ALA A 114 -7.32 10.90 5.86
N ASN A 115 -6.33 10.73 6.72
CA ASN A 115 -4.93 10.63 6.30
C ASN A 115 -4.64 9.21 5.83
N THR A 116 -5.09 8.86 4.63
CA THR A 116 -4.93 7.52 4.03
C THR A 116 -3.50 7.22 3.58
N ARG A 117 -2.53 8.06 3.92
CA ARG A 117 -1.14 7.93 3.47
C ARG A 117 -0.36 6.96 4.36
N LEU A 118 0.19 5.92 3.78
CA LEU A 118 1.13 4.99 4.43
C LEU A 118 2.37 5.68 5.01
N ILE A 119 2.78 6.78 4.43
CA ILE A 119 3.89 7.63 4.91
C ILE A 119 3.40 9.08 4.81
N SER A 120 3.32 9.75 5.96
CA SER A 120 2.97 11.17 6.02
C SER A 120 3.91 11.98 5.11
N ASN A 121 3.34 12.86 4.30
CA ASN A 121 4.07 13.73 3.37
C ASN A 121 4.83 13.04 2.22
N PHE A 122 4.68 11.73 2.01
CA PHE A 122 5.29 11.08 0.84
C PHE A 122 4.62 11.58 -0.44
N LYS A 123 5.43 12.13 -1.33
CA LYS A 123 4.99 12.55 -2.66
C LYS A 123 6.15 12.42 -3.65
N THR A 124 5.96 11.63 -4.68
CA THR A 124 6.94 11.44 -5.74
C THR A 124 6.26 11.39 -7.11
N GLY A 125 6.95 11.89 -8.15
CA GLY A 125 6.55 11.73 -9.55
C GLY A 125 7.41 10.68 -10.29
N ILE A 126 8.25 9.92 -9.57
CA ILE A 126 9.14 8.92 -10.19
C ILE A 126 8.34 7.80 -10.86
N ASP A 127 7.18 7.46 -10.31
CA ASP A 127 6.26 6.46 -10.84
C ASP A 127 5.69 6.80 -12.23
N ASP A 128 5.60 8.08 -12.58
CA ASP A 128 5.20 8.53 -13.92
C ASP A 128 6.24 8.17 -14.99
N TYR A 129 7.52 8.05 -14.61
CA TYR A 129 8.62 7.68 -15.50
C TYR A 129 8.94 6.19 -15.45
N THR A 130 8.95 5.58 -14.27
CA THR A 130 9.32 4.17 -14.09
C THR A 130 8.35 3.22 -14.76
N GLN A 131 7.10 3.62 -15.01
CA GLN A 131 6.14 2.83 -15.79
C GLN A 131 6.64 2.51 -17.22
N TYR A 132 7.54 3.31 -17.78
CA TYR A 132 8.12 3.12 -19.10
C TYR A 132 9.47 2.42 -19.09
N PHE A 133 9.98 1.99 -17.94
CA PHE A 133 11.29 1.33 -17.82
C PHE A 133 11.40 0.09 -18.72
N GLY A 134 10.39 -0.80 -18.68
CA GLY A 134 10.39 -2.05 -19.44
C GLY A 134 10.51 -1.82 -20.95
N PRO A 135 9.62 -1.04 -21.59
CA PRO A 135 9.71 -0.74 -23.01
C PRO A 135 10.97 0.04 -23.37
N ALA A 136 11.39 1.01 -22.58
CA ALA A 136 12.61 1.78 -22.82
C ALA A 136 13.85 0.88 -22.81
N MET A 137 13.94 -0.03 -21.84
CA MET A 137 15.04 -1.00 -21.77
C MET A 137 15.03 -1.96 -22.95
N THR A 138 13.84 -2.48 -23.32
CA THR A 138 13.67 -3.39 -24.46
C THR A 138 14.11 -2.74 -25.76
N VAL A 139 13.65 -1.50 -26.02
CA VAL A 139 14.00 -0.75 -27.22
C VAL A 139 15.50 -0.36 -27.21
N GLY A 140 16.01 0.10 -26.06
CA GLY A 140 17.40 0.49 -25.91
C GLY A 140 18.38 -0.65 -26.17
N LEU A 141 18.13 -1.84 -25.63
CA LEU A 141 18.92 -3.04 -25.89
C LEU A 141 18.91 -3.40 -27.39
N LYS A 142 17.73 -3.33 -28.00
CA LYS A 142 17.58 -3.67 -29.41
C LYS A 142 18.25 -2.66 -30.34
N LEU A 143 18.17 -1.36 -30.04
CA LEU A 143 18.92 -0.31 -30.76
C LEU A 143 20.44 -0.47 -30.61
N GLY A 144 20.89 -0.93 -29.43
CA GLY A 144 22.28 -1.29 -29.17
C GLY A 144 22.76 -2.57 -29.87
N GLY A 145 21.92 -3.21 -30.69
CA GLY A 145 22.26 -4.45 -31.40
C GLY A 145 22.18 -5.72 -30.55
N TYR A 146 21.70 -5.61 -29.30
CA TYR A 146 21.52 -6.77 -28.44
C TYR A 146 20.16 -7.43 -28.75
N GLU A 147 20.19 -8.46 -29.60
CA GLU A 147 18.98 -9.11 -30.10
C GLU A 147 18.29 -9.95 -29.04
N GLY A 148 16.98 -9.75 -28.88
CA GLY A 148 16.08 -10.53 -28.05
C GLY A 148 15.40 -11.68 -28.81
N ARG A 149 14.20 -12.08 -28.34
CA ARG A 149 13.36 -13.12 -28.95
C ARG A 149 12.96 -12.80 -30.37
N SER A 150 12.54 -11.54 -30.60
CA SER A 150 11.86 -11.10 -31.82
C SER A 150 12.68 -10.10 -32.62
N ASP A 151 12.47 -10.00 -33.93
CA ASP A 151 12.92 -8.87 -34.72
C ASP A 151 12.05 -7.62 -34.48
N TRP A 152 12.34 -6.51 -35.17
CA TRP A 152 11.60 -5.26 -34.97
C TRP A 152 10.12 -5.39 -35.34
N GLY A 153 9.81 -6.06 -36.45
CA GLY A 153 8.43 -6.18 -36.91
C GLY A 153 7.55 -6.95 -35.93
N ARG A 154 8.05 -8.10 -35.44
CA ARG A 154 7.35 -8.93 -34.48
C ARG A 154 7.27 -8.27 -33.12
N LEU A 155 8.36 -7.65 -32.65
CA LEU A 155 8.38 -6.94 -31.37
C LEU A 155 7.32 -5.82 -31.31
N LEU A 156 7.32 -4.97 -32.35
CA LEU A 156 6.36 -3.86 -32.42
C LEU A 156 4.91 -4.34 -32.49
N ALA A 157 4.64 -5.37 -33.29
CA ALA A 157 3.31 -5.97 -33.38
C ALA A 157 2.88 -6.58 -32.04
N SER A 158 3.75 -7.37 -31.38
CA SER A 158 3.45 -7.97 -30.08
C SER A 158 3.22 -6.91 -29.01
N ALA A 159 4.04 -5.86 -28.98
CA ALA A 159 3.89 -4.75 -28.05
C ALA A 159 2.59 -3.97 -28.29
N ALA A 160 2.27 -3.64 -29.55
CA ALA A 160 1.04 -2.92 -29.90
C ALA A 160 -0.21 -3.71 -29.49
N MET A 161 -0.25 -5.03 -29.75
CA MET A 161 -1.34 -5.90 -29.30
C MET A 161 -1.41 -5.93 -27.76
N SER A 162 -0.29 -6.08 -27.08
CA SER A 162 -0.24 -6.13 -25.60
C SER A 162 -0.78 -4.84 -24.96
N TYR A 163 -0.31 -3.68 -25.41
CA TYR A 163 -0.79 -2.39 -24.90
C TYR A 163 -2.23 -2.10 -25.32
N GLY A 164 -2.64 -2.50 -26.53
CA GLY A 164 -4.01 -2.35 -27.00
C GLY A 164 -5.00 -3.15 -26.15
N ILE A 165 -4.69 -4.42 -25.88
CA ILE A 165 -5.50 -5.29 -25.00
C ILE A 165 -5.55 -4.71 -23.58
N MET A 166 -4.41 -4.31 -23.02
CA MET A 166 -4.33 -3.70 -21.71
C MET A 166 -5.19 -2.44 -21.61
N ALA A 167 -5.08 -1.54 -22.59
CA ALA A 167 -5.85 -0.30 -22.63
C ALA A 167 -7.36 -0.58 -22.71
N GLY A 168 -7.77 -1.58 -23.50
CA GLY A 168 -9.15 -2.02 -23.57
C GLY A 168 -9.69 -2.51 -22.22
N PHE A 169 -8.96 -3.39 -21.54
CA PHE A 169 -9.37 -3.90 -20.21
C PHE A 169 -9.38 -2.80 -19.16
N VAL A 170 -8.30 -2.02 -19.03
CA VAL A 170 -8.19 -0.99 -18.00
C VAL A 170 -9.28 0.06 -18.14
N ASN A 171 -9.50 0.59 -19.37
CA ASN A 171 -10.52 1.60 -19.57
C ASN A 171 -11.93 1.02 -19.46
N GLY A 172 -12.19 -0.15 -20.02
CA GLY A 172 -13.49 -0.82 -19.89
C GLY A 172 -13.89 -1.02 -18.42
N ILE A 173 -12.97 -1.49 -17.59
CA ILE A 173 -13.23 -1.69 -16.17
C ILE A 173 -13.39 -0.34 -15.44
N LYS A 174 -12.57 0.67 -15.74
CA LYS A 174 -12.69 2.00 -15.11
C LYS A 174 -14.06 2.63 -15.36
N TYR A 175 -14.57 2.52 -16.58
CA TYR A 175 -15.89 3.04 -16.93
C TYR A 175 -17.03 2.38 -16.16
N THR A 176 -16.90 1.08 -15.87
CA THR A 176 -17.95 0.32 -15.18
C THR A 176 -17.84 0.37 -13.66
N ALA A 177 -16.62 0.48 -13.12
CA ALA A 177 -16.39 0.41 -11.67
C ALA A 177 -16.56 1.74 -10.96
N SER A 178 -16.23 2.87 -11.62
CA SER A 178 -16.34 4.25 -11.08
C SER A 178 -15.81 4.40 -9.65
N GLU A 179 -14.65 3.80 -9.37
CA GLU A 179 -14.09 3.71 -8.02
C GLU A 179 -13.31 4.97 -7.65
N MET A 180 -13.56 5.52 -6.47
CA MET A 180 -12.86 6.71 -5.95
C MET A 180 -11.42 6.35 -5.56
N ARG A 181 -10.51 7.30 -5.81
CA ARG A 181 -9.11 7.19 -5.37
C ARG A 181 -8.97 7.42 -3.88
N PRO A 182 -7.90 6.87 -3.24
CA PRO A 182 -7.60 7.16 -1.83
C PRO A 182 -7.47 8.65 -1.50
N ASP A 183 -7.01 9.48 -2.44
CA ASP A 183 -6.88 10.94 -2.28
C ASP A 183 -8.16 11.72 -2.59
N GLY A 184 -9.28 11.05 -2.87
CA GLY A 184 -10.55 11.68 -3.20
C GLY A 184 -10.59 12.45 -4.54
N SER A 185 -9.52 12.41 -5.34
CA SER A 185 -9.38 13.28 -6.50
C SER A 185 -10.31 12.94 -7.68
N THR A 186 -10.51 11.65 -7.95
CA THR A 186 -11.29 11.19 -9.11
C THR A 186 -11.83 9.77 -8.94
N ALA A 187 -13.02 9.51 -9.50
CA ALA A 187 -13.67 8.19 -9.46
C ALA A 187 -13.17 7.25 -10.59
N ASN A 188 -11.84 7.10 -10.73
CA ASN A 188 -11.23 6.24 -11.76
C ASN A 188 -10.05 5.43 -11.20
N SER A 189 -10.14 5.02 -9.93
CA SER A 189 -9.04 4.36 -9.24
C SER A 189 -8.78 2.95 -9.78
N TRP A 190 -9.79 2.11 -9.88
CA TRP A 190 -9.64 0.69 -10.19
C TRP A 190 -9.86 0.38 -11.68
N PRO A 191 -8.93 -0.40 -12.31
CA PRO A 191 -7.59 -0.78 -11.85
C PRO A 191 -6.54 0.31 -12.12
N SER A 192 -5.33 0.17 -11.51
CA SER A 192 -4.23 1.11 -11.72
C SER A 192 -3.65 1.04 -13.14
N GLY A 193 -3.79 2.12 -13.91
CA GLY A 193 -3.25 2.22 -15.26
C GLY A 193 -1.72 2.27 -15.31
N HIS A 194 -1.06 3.02 -14.42
CA HIS A 194 0.41 3.08 -14.32
C HIS A 194 1.01 1.70 -14.00
N THR A 195 0.40 0.98 -13.06
CA THR A 195 0.84 -0.38 -12.74
C THR A 195 0.63 -1.32 -13.92
N ALA A 196 -0.53 -1.28 -14.59
CA ALA A 196 -0.78 -2.10 -15.77
C ALA A 196 0.24 -1.83 -16.87
N THR A 197 0.52 -0.57 -17.20
CA THR A 197 1.53 -0.15 -18.18
C THR A 197 2.92 -0.67 -17.82
N SER A 198 3.32 -0.53 -16.56
CA SER A 198 4.62 -0.99 -16.07
C SER A 198 4.77 -2.51 -16.18
N PHE A 199 3.72 -3.27 -15.82
CA PHE A 199 3.74 -4.73 -15.90
C PHE A 199 3.65 -5.25 -17.34
N VAL A 200 2.99 -4.55 -18.29
CA VAL A 200 3.11 -4.84 -19.72
C VAL A 200 4.57 -4.72 -20.15
N GLY A 201 5.21 -3.60 -19.86
CA GLY A 201 6.60 -3.37 -20.23
C GLY A 201 7.57 -4.38 -19.60
N ALA A 202 7.37 -4.71 -18.33
CA ALA A 202 8.16 -5.73 -17.63
C ALA A 202 7.99 -7.12 -18.24
N THR A 203 6.78 -7.49 -18.63
CA THR A 203 6.49 -8.79 -19.26
C THR A 203 7.03 -8.86 -20.69
N ILE A 204 7.02 -7.74 -21.44
CA ILE A 204 7.70 -7.65 -22.76
C ILE A 204 9.21 -7.87 -22.57
N LEU A 205 9.85 -7.16 -21.63
CA LEU A 205 11.27 -7.31 -21.32
C LEU A 205 11.63 -8.74 -20.89
N HIS A 206 10.76 -9.36 -20.10
CA HIS A 206 10.88 -10.76 -19.69
C HIS A 206 10.84 -11.71 -20.90
N LYS A 207 9.86 -11.57 -21.80
CA LYS A 207 9.71 -12.43 -22.98
C LYS A 207 10.84 -12.23 -23.99
N GLU A 208 11.26 -10.99 -24.22
CA GLU A 208 12.29 -10.68 -25.20
C GLU A 208 13.72 -11.02 -24.73
N TYR A 209 14.05 -10.71 -23.47
CA TYR A 209 15.40 -10.84 -22.95
C TYR A 209 15.53 -11.74 -21.74
N GLY A 210 14.52 -11.75 -20.88
CA GLY A 210 14.53 -12.54 -19.66
C GLY A 210 14.58 -14.04 -19.94
N LEU A 211 13.77 -14.51 -20.90
CA LEU A 211 13.72 -15.92 -21.30
C LEU A 211 14.82 -16.32 -22.30
N THR A 212 15.38 -15.37 -23.06
CA THR A 212 16.27 -15.66 -24.18
C THR A 212 17.73 -15.28 -23.96
N ARG A 213 18.02 -14.44 -22.97
CA ARG A 213 19.36 -13.91 -22.67
C ARG A 213 19.80 -14.10 -21.23
N SER A 214 19.04 -13.53 -20.30
CA SER A 214 19.35 -13.64 -18.88
C SER A 214 18.13 -13.33 -18.01
N PRO A 215 17.82 -14.16 -17.01
CA PRO A 215 16.73 -13.92 -16.05
C PRO A 215 16.83 -12.59 -15.31
N TRP A 216 18.00 -11.97 -15.22
CA TRP A 216 18.19 -10.67 -14.59
C TRP A 216 17.39 -9.54 -15.26
N PHE A 217 17.10 -9.64 -16.56
CA PHE A 217 16.21 -8.71 -17.23
C PHE A 217 14.77 -8.82 -16.71
N SER A 218 14.34 -10.04 -16.37
CA SER A 218 13.04 -10.26 -15.74
C SER A 218 12.99 -9.64 -14.34
N VAL A 219 14.03 -9.88 -13.53
CA VAL A 219 14.15 -9.32 -12.18
C VAL A 219 14.13 -7.80 -12.22
N ALA A 220 14.91 -7.19 -13.11
CA ALA A 220 14.93 -5.73 -13.28
C ALA A 220 13.56 -5.19 -13.72
N GLY A 221 12.95 -5.82 -14.73
CA GLY A 221 11.65 -5.41 -15.25
C GLY A 221 10.54 -5.47 -14.20
N TYR A 222 10.34 -6.64 -13.60
CA TYR A 222 9.29 -6.83 -12.59
C TYR A 222 9.61 -6.11 -11.27
N GLY A 223 10.88 -5.98 -10.90
CA GLY A 223 11.30 -5.20 -9.73
C GLY A 223 10.93 -3.72 -9.86
N VAL A 224 11.21 -3.10 -11.00
CA VAL A 224 10.82 -1.71 -11.27
C VAL A 224 9.30 -1.57 -11.39
N ALA A 225 8.61 -2.53 -12.02
CA ALA A 225 7.15 -2.51 -12.14
C ALA A 225 6.48 -2.62 -10.76
N THR A 226 7.00 -3.47 -9.87
CA THR A 226 6.52 -3.57 -8.48
C THR A 226 6.78 -2.28 -7.72
N ALA A 227 7.98 -1.70 -7.84
CA ALA A 227 8.30 -0.41 -7.22
C ALA A 227 7.35 0.71 -7.71
N THR A 228 7.02 0.73 -9.02
CA THR A 228 6.01 1.65 -9.57
C THR A 228 4.65 1.46 -8.88
N GLY A 229 4.18 0.23 -8.75
CA GLY A 229 2.92 -0.07 -8.05
C GLY A 229 2.94 0.37 -6.59
N VAL A 230 4.02 0.09 -5.86
CA VAL A 230 4.21 0.53 -4.46
C VAL A 230 4.19 2.05 -4.36
N MET A 231 4.88 2.76 -5.24
CA MET A 231 4.86 4.23 -5.25
C MET A 231 3.46 4.80 -5.51
N ARG A 232 2.60 4.12 -6.29
CA ARG A 232 1.20 4.55 -6.47
C ARG A 232 0.40 4.46 -5.17
N ILE A 233 0.65 3.43 -4.35
CA ILE A 233 0.05 3.30 -3.01
C ILE A 233 0.59 4.38 -2.08
N LEU A 234 1.92 4.53 -1.99
CA LEU A 234 2.56 5.54 -1.13
C LEU A 234 2.18 6.98 -1.50
N ASN A 235 1.95 7.26 -2.79
CA ASN A 235 1.46 8.55 -3.27
C ASN A 235 -0.04 8.78 -3.00
N ASN A 236 -0.73 7.85 -2.35
CA ASN A 236 -2.17 7.89 -2.10
C ASN A 236 -3.03 8.00 -3.37
N ARG A 237 -2.55 7.46 -4.50
CA ARG A 237 -3.23 7.52 -5.81
C ARG A 237 -4.06 6.30 -6.13
N HIS A 238 -3.71 5.16 -5.55
CA HIS A 238 -4.35 3.87 -5.81
C HIS A 238 -4.35 2.98 -4.57
N TRP A 239 -5.42 2.21 -4.43
CA TRP A 239 -5.54 1.14 -3.44
C TRP A 239 -4.65 -0.05 -3.80
N ILE A 240 -4.32 -0.89 -2.81
CA ILE A 240 -3.58 -2.15 -3.04
C ILE A 240 -4.30 -3.03 -4.08
N SER A 241 -5.64 -3.10 -4.01
CA SER A 241 -6.49 -3.82 -4.96
C SER A 241 -6.32 -3.34 -6.40
N ASP A 242 -6.15 -2.01 -6.60
CA ASP A 242 -5.99 -1.41 -7.92
C ASP A 242 -4.65 -1.77 -8.54
N VAL A 243 -3.60 -1.76 -7.70
CA VAL A 243 -2.23 -2.10 -8.08
C VAL A 243 -2.14 -3.58 -8.45
N LEU A 244 -2.68 -4.49 -7.64
CA LEU A 244 -2.70 -5.92 -7.95
C LEU A 244 -3.50 -6.23 -9.21
N SER A 245 -4.69 -5.66 -9.33
CA SER A 245 -5.52 -5.84 -10.54
C SER A 245 -4.81 -5.29 -11.78
N GLY A 246 -4.16 -4.13 -11.66
CA GLY A 246 -3.36 -3.54 -12.73
C GLY A 246 -2.19 -4.44 -13.15
N ALA A 247 -1.45 -4.99 -12.19
CA ALA A 247 -0.35 -5.92 -12.43
C ALA A 247 -0.84 -7.19 -13.17
N GLY A 248 -1.93 -7.79 -12.69
CA GLY A 248 -2.55 -8.95 -13.33
C GLY A 248 -2.98 -8.68 -14.77
N ILE A 249 -3.66 -7.55 -15.01
CA ILE A 249 -4.06 -7.13 -16.37
C ILE A 249 -2.83 -6.93 -17.26
N GLY A 250 -1.78 -6.28 -16.77
CA GLY A 250 -0.56 -6.05 -17.53
C GLY A 250 0.09 -7.35 -18.01
N ILE A 251 0.24 -8.33 -17.09
CA ILE A 251 0.79 -9.66 -17.42
C ILE A 251 -0.10 -10.37 -18.44
N MET A 252 -1.40 -10.51 -18.15
CA MET A 252 -2.35 -11.21 -19.05
C MET A 252 -2.40 -10.60 -20.44
N SER A 253 -2.45 -9.28 -20.53
CA SER A 253 -2.51 -8.56 -21.82
C SER A 253 -1.27 -8.82 -22.65
N THR A 254 -0.10 -8.90 -22.02
CA THR A 254 1.15 -9.21 -22.73
C THR A 254 1.20 -10.66 -23.18
N GLU A 255 0.77 -11.59 -22.34
CA GLU A 255 0.69 -13.01 -22.71
C GLU A 255 -0.24 -13.20 -23.92
N LEU A 256 -1.42 -12.58 -23.89
CA LEU A 256 -2.37 -12.62 -25.02
C LEU A 256 -1.80 -11.96 -26.28
N GLY A 257 -1.14 -10.80 -26.15
CA GLY A 257 -0.52 -10.10 -27.29
C GLY A 257 0.56 -10.93 -27.98
N TYR A 258 1.40 -11.61 -27.19
CA TYR A 258 2.41 -12.53 -27.73
C TYR A 258 1.80 -13.80 -28.32
N ALA A 259 0.80 -14.38 -27.66
CA ALA A 259 0.08 -15.55 -28.18
C ALA A 259 -0.60 -15.24 -29.53
N LEU A 260 -1.23 -14.07 -29.66
CA LEU A 260 -1.80 -13.61 -30.93
C LEU A 260 -0.72 -13.42 -32.01
N SER A 261 0.43 -12.85 -31.66
CA SER A 261 1.57 -12.72 -32.57
C SER A 261 2.07 -14.09 -33.03
N ASP A 262 2.11 -15.09 -32.16
CA ASP A 262 2.53 -16.45 -32.53
C ASP A 262 1.53 -17.11 -33.47
N ILE A 263 0.24 -16.84 -33.32
CA ILE A 263 -0.80 -17.32 -34.26
C ILE A 263 -0.64 -16.65 -35.62
N LEU A 264 -0.45 -15.33 -35.66
CA LEU A 264 -0.42 -14.53 -36.88
C LEU A 264 0.87 -14.75 -37.70
N PHE A 265 2.01 -14.71 -37.02
CA PHE A 265 3.32 -14.70 -37.67
C PHE A 265 4.03 -16.05 -37.67
N LYS A 266 3.56 -16.98 -36.84
CA LYS A 266 4.17 -18.33 -36.71
C LYS A 266 5.67 -18.22 -36.40
N GLY A 267 6.53 -18.77 -37.24
CA GLY A 267 8.01 -18.66 -37.09
C GLY A 267 8.65 -17.37 -37.60
N LYS A 268 7.88 -16.50 -38.30
CA LYS A 268 8.43 -15.26 -38.88
C LYS A 268 8.77 -14.27 -37.77
N GLY A 269 9.93 -13.65 -37.88
CA GLY A 269 10.40 -12.64 -36.91
C GLY A 269 10.95 -13.22 -35.59
N LEU A 270 11.03 -14.52 -35.43
CA LEU A 270 11.69 -15.16 -34.29
C LEU A 270 13.19 -15.28 -34.55
N LEU A 271 14.00 -14.76 -33.61
CA LEU A 271 15.45 -14.74 -33.70
C LEU A 271 16.12 -15.70 -32.72
N ARG A 272 15.44 -16.02 -31.59
CA ARG A 272 16.01 -16.83 -30.52
C ARG A 272 14.98 -17.76 -29.89
N ASN A 273 15.48 -18.92 -29.45
CA ASN A 273 14.78 -19.81 -28.57
C ASN A 273 14.90 -19.35 -27.13
N ASN A 274 14.01 -19.82 -26.27
CA ASN A 274 14.18 -19.67 -24.83
C ASN A 274 15.42 -20.43 -24.37
N LEU A 275 16.06 -19.95 -23.30
CA LEU A 275 17.13 -20.66 -22.63
C LEU A 275 16.65 -22.04 -22.19
N GLU A 276 17.37 -23.08 -22.58
CA GLU A 276 17.03 -24.45 -22.17
C GLU A 276 17.50 -24.69 -20.72
N GLY A 277 16.65 -25.36 -19.96
CA GLY A 277 16.98 -25.83 -18.62
C GLY A 277 16.39 -24.94 -17.51
N TYR A 278 16.02 -25.61 -16.42
CA TYR A 278 15.74 -24.93 -15.16
C TYR A 278 17.07 -24.53 -14.54
N SER A 279 17.20 -23.29 -14.10
CA SER A 279 18.33 -22.90 -13.27
C SER A 279 18.38 -23.82 -12.04
N GLU A 280 19.52 -24.46 -11.78
CA GLU A 280 19.72 -25.24 -10.55
C GLU A 280 19.75 -24.33 -9.32
N ASN A 281 20.01 -23.05 -9.54
CA ASN A 281 20.00 -22.03 -8.51
C ASN A 281 18.55 -21.64 -8.17
N PRO A 282 18.12 -21.71 -6.91
CA PRO A 282 16.76 -21.36 -6.49
C PRO A 282 16.54 -19.86 -6.27
N SER A 283 17.45 -18.98 -6.75
CA SER A 283 17.24 -17.54 -6.70
C SER A 283 15.93 -17.14 -7.34
N PHE A 284 15.20 -16.24 -6.69
CA PHE A 284 13.88 -15.86 -7.14
C PHE A 284 13.54 -14.40 -6.79
N PHE A 285 12.60 -13.86 -7.53
CA PHE A 285 11.84 -12.67 -7.20
C PHE A 285 10.36 -12.93 -7.46
N GLY A 286 9.50 -12.62 -6.51
CA GLY A 286 8.07 -12.93 -6.63
C GLY A 286 7.17 -12.00 -5.86
N ILE A 287 5.90 -12.10 -6.18
CA ILE A 287 4.79 -11.45 -5.49
C ILE A 287 4.01 -12.52 -4.76
N SER A 288 3.71 -12.27 -3.51
CA SER A 288 2.96 -13.18 -2.64
C SER A 288 1.71 -12.49 -2.11
N MET A 289 0.71 -13.28 -1.84
CA MET A 289 -0.50 -12.84 -1.20
C MET A 289 -0.99 -13.88 -0.21
N GLY A 290 -1.51 -13.42 0.93
CA GLY A 290 -2.02 -14.32 1.96
C GLY A 290 -2.92 -13.62 2.95
N MET A 291 -3.52 -14.43 3.81
CA MET A 291 -4.30 -13.98 4.95
C MET A 291 -3.48 -14.13 6.22
N SER A 292 -3.48 -13.10 7.06
CA SER A 292 -2.75 -13.06 8.33
C SER A 292 -3.71 -13.22 9.49
N PHE A 293 -3.45 -14.24 10.30
CA PHE A 293 -4.18 -14.56 11.53
C PHE A 293 -3.29 -14.24 12.73
N GLY A 294 -3.88 -13.89 13.87
CA GLY A 294 -3.15 -13.67 15.12
C GLY A 294 -3.67 -12.49 15.90
N SER A 295 -2.77 -11.60 16.32
CA SER A 295 -3.15 -10.44 17.13
C SER A 295 -4.11 -9.54 16.38
N LYS A 296 -5.33 -9.40 16.89
CA LYS A 296 -6.44 -8.68 16.23
C LYS A 296 -7.30 -7.88 17.19
N ASP A 297 -6.94 -7.85 18.46
CA ASP A 297 -7.63 -7.11 19.52
C ASP A 297 -6.64 -6.15 20.18
N LEU A 298 -7.08 -4.92 20.41
CA LEU A 298 -6.40 -3.91 21.21
C LEU A 298 -7.38 -3.43 22.26
N GLU A 299 -6.97 -3.46 23.51
CA GLU A 299 -7.76 -3.04 24.66
C GLU A 299 -6.96 -2.00 25.43
N PHE A 300 -7.55 -0.85 25.68
CA PHE A 300 -6.96 0.25 26.42
C PHE A 300 -7.77 0.43 27.70
N THR A 301 -7.04 0.49 28.82
CA THR A 301 -7.60 0.66 30.16
C THR A 301 -7.12 1.97 30.76
N ASP A 302 -7.70 2.39 31.85
CA ASP A 302 -7.31 3.62 32.54
C ASP A 302 -5.84 3.65 32.96
N GLY A 303 -5.24 2.47 33.21
CA GLY A 303 -3.81 2.35 33.46
C GLY A 303 -2.91 2.71 32.27
N ASP A 304 -3.48 2.80 31.06
CA ASP A 304 -2.79 3.21 29.84
C ASP A 304 -2.91 4.72 29.56
N LEU A 305 -3.76 5.44 30.32
CA LEU A 305 -4.03 6.88 30.15
C LEU A 305 -2.82 7.72 30.54
N LYS A 306 -2.48 8.70 29.72
CA LYS A 306 -1.36 9.61 29.95
C LYS A 306 -1.82 10.94 30.53
N GLY A 307 -1.09 11.40 31.54
CA GLY A 307 -1.26 12.77 32.06
C GLY A 307 -2.37 12.99 33.08
N TYR A 308 -3.14 11.95 33.41
CA TYR A 308 -4.17 12.00 34.43
C TYR A 308 -3.78 11.11 35.61
N GLU A 309 -3.83 11.63 36.82
CA GLU A 309 -3.83 10.82 38.05
C GLU A 309 -5.28 10.43 38.34
N ILE A 310 -5.60 9.16 38.12
CA ILE A 310 -6.94 8.63 38.41
C ILE A 310 -7.10 8.59 39.92
N SER A 311 -8.10 9.30 40.47
CA SER A 311 -8.44 9.20 41.89
C SER A 311 -9.10 7.82 42.12
N GLU A 312 -8.72 7.14 43.21
CA GLU A 312 -9.22 5.80 43.61
C GLU A 312 -10.75 5.72 43.78
N GLU A 313 -11.47 6.83 43.63
CA GLU A 313 -12.92 6.97 43.86
C GLU A 313 -13.78 6.84 42.58
N TYR A 314 -13.15 6.70 41.42
CA TYR A 314 -13.88 6.49 40.15
C TYR A 314 -14.01 5.00 39.86
N ASP A 315 -15.23 4.54 39.61
CA ASP A 315 -15.50 3.22 39.05
C ASP A 315 -14.72 3.09 37.71
N ASP A 316 -14.00 1.98 37.56
CA ASP A 316 -13.15 1.67 36.40
C ASP A 316 -14.02 1.76 35.12
N PRO A 317 -13.85 2.77 34.24
CA PRO A 317 -14.65 2.86 33.03
C PRO A 317 -14.39 1.64 32.16
N ASP A 318 -15.38 1.29 31.37
CA ASP A 318 -15.26 0.17 30.44
C ASP A 318 -14.06 0.35 29.48
N PRO A 319 -13.19 -0.66 29.34
CA PRO A 319 -12.01 -0.54 28.51
C PRO A 319 -12.38 -0.27 27.04
N ILE A 320 -11.63 0.65 26.39
CA ILE A 320 -11.82 0.91 24.96
C ILE A 320 -11.21 -0.26 24.17
N LYS A 321 -12.07 -0.97 23.43
CA LYS A 321 -11.68 -2.13 22.64
C LYS A 321 -11.70 -1.80 21.15
N VAL A 322 -10.58 -2.02 20.48
CA VAL A 322 -10.48 -1.93 19.02
C VAL A 322 -10.13 -3.31 18.47
N ASP A 323 -11.13 -3.96 17.94
CA ASP A 323 -11.01 -5.29 17.34
C ASP A 323 -10.86 -5.21 15.83
N PHE A 324 -10.11 -6.14 15.25
CA PHE A 324 -9.85 -6.20 13.82
C PHE A 324 -10.33 -7.51 13.19
N HIS A 325 -10.69 -7.43 11.92
CA HIS A 325 -10.86 -8.60 11.08
C HIS A 325 -9.52 -9.27 10.75
N THR A 326 -9.57 -10.47 10.19
CA THR A 326 -8.40 -11.16 9.65
C THR A 326 -7.73 -10.26 8.61
N ALA A 327 -6.41 -10.04 8.77
CA ALA A 327 -5.66 -9.17 7.89
C ALA A 327 -5.36 -9.83 6.55
N THR A 328 -5.30 -9.02 5.49
CA THR A 328 -4.71 -9.42 4.22
C THR A 328 -3.27 -8.93 4.13
N ALA A 329 -2.39 -9.77 3.62
CA ALA A 329 -0.99 -9.43 3.39
C ALA A 329 -0.62 -9.60 1.92
N VAL A 330 0.13 -8.63 1.41
CA VAL A 330 0.73 -8.66 0.07
C VAL A 330 2.22 -8.42 0.20
N ASP A 331 3.02 -9.26 -0.45
CA ASP A 331 4.46 -9.20 -0.36
C ASP A 331 5.11 -9.05 -1.74
N ALA A 332 6.21 -8.30 -1.78
CA ALA A 332 7.26 -8.46 -2.77
C ALA A 332 8.45 -9.14 -2.08
N GLU A 333 8.82 -10.33 -2.51
CA GLU A 333 9.84 -11.15 -1.87
C GLU A 333 10.87 -11.61 -2.90
N GLY A 334 12.15 -11.54 -2.55
CA GLY A 334 13.22 -12.01 -3.41
C GLY A 334 14.42 -12.50 -2.62
N ALA A 335 15.11 -13.50 -3.17
CA ALA A 335 16.34 -14.01 -2.59
C ALA A 335 17.34 -14.42 -3.66
N TYR A 336 18.61 -14.09 -3.42
CA TYR A 336 19.75 -14.55 -4.18
C TYR A 336 20.43 -15.70 -3.45
N PHE A 337 20.55 -16.86 -4.09
CA PHE A 337 21.15 -18.04 -3.53
C PHE A 337 22.59 -18.19 -4.04
N PHE A 338 23.53 -18.32 -3.12
CA PHE A 338 24.95 -18.58 -3.43
C PHE A 338 25.18 -20.00 -3.94
N ASN A 339 24.32 -20.90 -3.50
CA ASN A 339 24.26 -22.30 -3.92
C ASN A 339 22.80 -22.78 -3.82
N LYS A 340 22.56 -24.05 -4.13
CA LYS A 340 21.20 -24.62 -4.12
C LYS A 340 20.52 -24.67 -2.73
N TYR A 341 21.23 -24.34 -1.65
CA TYR A 341 20.74 -24.47 -0.28
C TYR A 341 20.61 -23.17 0.47
N ILE A 342 21.52 -22.21 0.28
CA ILE A 342 21.65 -21.02 1.13
C ILE A 342 21.66 -19.76 0.26
N GLY A 343 20.83 -18.82 0.64
CA GLY A 343 20.71 -17.50 0.00
C GLY A 343 20.42 -16.40 1.01
N ILE A 344 20.57 -15.17 0.54
CA ILE A 344 20.16 -13.96 1.26
C ILE A 344 19.08 -13.26 0.45
N GLY A 345 18.18 -12.59 1.14
CA GLY A 345 17.08 -11.91 0.46
C GLY A 345 16.31 -10.98 1.35
N GLY A 346 15.17 -10.53 0.87
CA GLY A 346 14.29 -9.66 1.61
C GLY A 346 12.85 -9.78 1.21
N ARG A 347 12.01 -9.20 2.05
CA ARG A 347 10.56 -9.16 1.88
C ARG A 347 10.05 -7.77 2.24
N LEU A 348 9.32 -7.17 1.33
CA LEU A 348 8.47 -6.02 1.58
C LEU A 348 7.04 -6.53 1.75
N ARG A 349 6.41 -6.29 2.90
CA ARG A 349 5.05 -6.73 3.21
C ARG A 349 4.18 -5.55 3.54
N VAL A 350 3.01 -5.50 2.93
CA VAL A 350 1.90 -4.63 3.32
C VAL A 350 0.83 -5.53 3.94
N ARG A 351 0.40 -5.20 5.16
CA ARG A 351 -0.70 -5.88 5.85
C ARG A 351 -1.78 -4.85 6.16
N ALA A 352 -3.02 -5.16 5.82
CA ALA A 352 -4.15 -4.30 6.09
C ALA A 352 -5.17 -5.05 6.96
N MET A 353 -5.65 -4.37 8.01
CA MET A 353 -6.62 -4.86 8.97
C MET A 353 -7.76 -3.86 9.08
N THR A 354 -9.00 -4.32 8.97
CA THR A 354 -10.18 -3.47 9.17
C THR A 354 -10.69 -3.61 10.58
N ALA A 355 -11.07 -2.50 11.17
CA ALA A 355 -11.74 -2.51 12.45
C ALA A 355 -13.12 -3.20 12.33
N LYS A 356 -13.58 -3.83 13.39
CA LYS A 356 -14.91 -4.41 13.53
C LYS A 356 -15.54 -3.92 14.82
N GLY A 357 -16.83 -4.21 15.04
CA GLY A 357 -17.56 -3.74 16.22
C GLY A 357 -18.13 -2.33 16.02
N TRP A 358 -18.58 -2.02 14.81
CA TRP A 358 -19.15 -0.71 14.47
C TRP A 358 -20.29 -0.29 15.38
N SER A 359 -21.13 -1.23 15.81
CA SER A 359 -22.21 -0.97 16.77
C SER A 359 -21.70 -0.45 18.10
N ASP A 360 -20.53 -0.91 18.53
CA ASP A 360 -19.93 -0.53 19.81
C ASP A 360 -19.38 0.90 19.72
N PHE A 361 -18.73 1.26 18.62
CA PHE A 361 -18.26 2.63 18.37
C PHE A 361 -19.41 3.63 18.20
N VAL A 362 -20.48 3.22 17.52
CA VAL A 362 -21.70 4.04 17.43
C VAL A 362 -22.31 4.20 18.83
N GLY A 363 -22.38 3.13 19.61
CA GLY A 363 -22.87 3.17 21.00
C GLY A 363 -22.03 4.10 21.89
N MET A 364 -20.70 4.05 21.76
CA MET A 364 -19.80 4.98 22.45
C MET A 364 -20.08 6.44 22.04
N ALA A 365 -20.19 6.73 20.73
CA ALA A 365 -20.47 8.08 20.26
C ALA A 365 -21.81 8.64 20.77
N HIS A 366 -22.82 7.78 20.89
CA HIS A 366 -24.10 8.16 21.51
C HIS A 366 -23.95 8.41 23.03
N SER A 367 -23.21 7.56 23.74
CA SER A 367 -22.94 7.72 25.16
C SER A 367 -22.18 9.03 25.44
N ASP A 368 -21.17 9.35 24.63
CA ASP A 368 -20.40 10.59 24.75
C ASP A 368 -21.26 11.83 24.48
N ARG A 369 -22.18 11.73 23.50
CA ARG A 369 -23.19 12.77 23.28
C ARG A 369 -24.03 12.99 24.53
N ASP A 370 -24.58 11.93 25.10
CA ASP A 370 -25.46 12.01 26.26
C ASP A 370 -24.71 12.58 27.46
N HIS A 371 -23.48 12.15 27.68
CA HIS A 371 -22.61 12.69 28.71
C HIS A 371 -22.28 14.19 28.50
N SER A 372 -21.96 14.57 27.26
CA SER A 372 -21.76 15.99 26.91
C SER A 372 -22.99 16.83 27.23
N MET A 373 -24.17 16.28 26.99
CA MET A 373 -25.44 16.93 27.31
C MET A 373 -25.66 17.07 28.80
N GLU A 374 -25.29 16.08 29.62
CA GLU A 374 -25.29 16.15 31.08
C GLU A 374 -24.34 17.19 31.62
N LEU A 375 -23.14 17.30 31.05
CA LEU A 375 -22.16 18.33 31.42
C LEU A 375 -22.69 19.75 31.13
N ILE A 376 -23.31 19.97 29.98
CA ILE A 376 -23.97 21.24 29.65
C ILE A 376 -25.05 21.58 30.68
N ARG A 377 -25.87 20.59 31.05
CA ARG A 377 -26.93 20.75 32.07
C ARG A 377 -26.33 21.08 33.44
N ALA A 378 -25.35 20.34 33.89
CA ALA A 378 -24.69 20.54 35.18
C ALA A 378 -24.02 21.90 35.25
N PHE A 379 -23.29 22.29 34.18
CA PHE A 379 -22.63 23.58 34.08
C PHE A 379 -23.66 24.74 34.13
N TYR A 380 -24.73 24.64 33.35
CA TYR A 380 -25.78 25.64 33.34
C TYR A 380 -26.47 25.80 34.71
N ASN A 381 -26.81 24.70 35.37
CA ASN A 381 -27.45 24.71 36.68
C ASN A 381 -26.50 25.24 37.80
N GLY A 382 -25.19 25.01 37.67
CA GLY A 382 -24.20 25.47 38.65
C GLY A 382 -23.93 26.99 38.63
N PHE A 383 -24.22 27.66 37.54
CA PHE A 383 -23.99 29.12 37.39
C PHE A 383 -25.26 29.95 37.54
N GLN A 384 -26.40 29.35 37.86
CA GLN A 384 -27.63 30.10 38.16
C GLN A 384 -27.55 30.64 39.58
N SER A 385 -27.43 31.94 39.71
CA SER A 385 -27.46 32.61 41.02
C SER A 385 -28.92 32.93 41.40
N GLU A 386 -29.27 32.58 42.62
CA GLU A 386 -30.59 32.94 43.21
C GLU A 386 -30.80 34.45 43.35
N ASP A 387 -29.76 35.26 43.22
CA ASP A 387 -29.72 36.69 43.56
C ASP A 387 -30.09 37.67 42.41
N ASP A 388 -30.08 37.22 41.13
CA ASP A 388 -30.36 38.08 39.99
C ASP A 388 -31.79 38.00 39.42
N GLY A 389 -32.64 37.19 40.03
CA GLY A 389 -34.02 37.05 39.61
C GLY A 389 -34.23 36.21 38.34
N THR A 390 -33.17 35.52 37.85
CA THR A 390 -33.29 34.53 36.78
C THR A 390 -33.94 33.28 37.32
N VAL A 391 -35.02 32.85 36.69
CA VAL A 391 -35.67 31.56 37.04
C VAL A 391 -34.83 30.44 36.41
N PRO A 392 -34.36 29.45 37.23
CA PRO A 392 -33.69 28.29 36.71
C PRO A 392 -34.49 27.62 35.61
N MET A 393 -33.89 27.28 34.48
CA MET A 393 -34.53 26.44 33.48
C MET A 393 -34.83 25.08 34.12
N THR A 394 -36.04 24.65 34.01
CA THR A 394 -36.43 23.33 34.47
C THR A 394 -35.77 22.26 33.62
N ASP A 395 -35.51 21.09 34.20
CA ASP A 395 -34.99 19.93 33.45
C ASP A 395 -35.83 19.63 32.20
N ILE A 396 -37.15 19.88 32.24
CA ILE A 396 -38.05 19.71 31.11
C ILE A 396 -37.75 20.74 29.99
N GLU A 397 -37.42 21.98 30.34
CA GLU A 397 -37.08 23.02 29.35
C GLU A 397 -35.74 22.76 28.70
N ILE A 398 -34.73 22.35 29.48
CA ILE A 398 -33.43 21.91 28.96
C ILE A 398 -33.62 20.69 28.06
N GLU A 399 -34.37 19.67 28.51
CA GLU A 399 -34.65 18.47 27.73
C GLU A 399 -35.45 18.76 26.45
N ASN A 400 -36.38 19.70 26.46
CA ASN A 400 -37.12 20.11 25.27
C ASN A 400 -36.25 20.94 24.30
N MET A 401 -35.34 21.74 24.81
CA MET A 401 -34.32 22.44 23.99
C MET A 401 -33.43 21.43 23.29
N MET A 402 -33.04 20.37 23.98
CA MET A 402 -32.12 19.36 23.52
C MET A 402 -32.74 18.30 22.63
N LYS A 403 -34.02 17.91 22.88
CA LYS A 403 -34.76 16.91 22.06
C LYS A 403 -34.99 17.29 20.61
N GLY A 404 -34.79 18.54 20.24
CA GLY A 404 -34.90 19.00 18.85
C GLY A 404 -33.55 19.11 18.12
N ALA A 405 -32.46 18.84 18.81
CA ALA A 405 -31.12 19.10 18.27
C ALA A 405 -30.52 17.90 17.53
N VAL A 406 -30.70 16.69 18.05
CA VAL A 406 -30.05 15.47 17.50
C VAL A 406 -30.95 14.26 17.69
N THR A 407 -31.21 13.50 16.64
CA THR A 407 -31.82 12.18 16.72
C THR A 407 -30.78 11.08 16.69
N ASP A 408 -31.06 9.92 17.30
CA ASP A 408 -30.10 8.79 17.36
C ASP A 408 -29.71 8.23 15.99
N GLU A 409 -30.52 8.49 14.96
CA GLU A 409 -30.28 8.03 13.58
C GLU A 409 -29.26 8.88 12.83
N ASP A 410 -28.84 10.03 13.38
CA ASP A 410 -28.02 11.02 12.68
C ASP A 410 -26.52 10.82 12.90
N ILE A 411 -26.10 9.99 13.85
CA ILE A 411 -24.67 9.71 14.12
C ILE A 411 -24.24 8.46 13.34
N THR A 412 -23.26 8.62 12.51
CA THR A 412 -22.60 7.52 11.80
C THR A 412 -21.11 7.48 12.16
N VAL A 413 -20.56 6.28 12.26
CA VAL A 413 -19.14 6.08 12.52
C VAL A 413 -18.52 5.35 11.34
N GLU A 414 -17.43 5.89 10.83
CA GLU A 414 -16.68 5.33 9.71
C GLU A 414 -15.19 5.24 10.10
N SER A 415 -14.44 4.25 9.60
CA SER A 415 -13.00 4.18 9.82
C SER A 415 -12.23 3.83 8.57
N ASP A 416 -10.97 4.15 8.58
CA ASP A 416 -9.97 3.57 7.70
C ASP A 416 -9.58 2.16 8.16
N HIS A 417 -8.50 1.63 7.65
CA HIS A 417 -7.94 0.35 8.07
C HIS A 417 -6.53 0.54 8.61
N LEU A 418 -6.22 -0.18 9.66
CA LEU A 418 -4.86 -0.21 10.20
C LEU A 418 -3.94 -0.89 9.19
N THR A 419 -3.01 -0.13 8.64
CA THR A 419 -2.07 -0.64 7.65
C THR A 419 -0.65 -0.70 8.22
N GLU A 420 -0.01 -1.83 8.03
CA GLU A 420 1.38 -2.05 8.39
C GLU A 420 2.23 -2.26 7.14
N PHE A 421 3.30 -1.51 7.03
CA PHE A 421 4.34 -1.70 6.03
C PHE A 421 5.61 -2.23 6.69
N SER A 422 6.09 -3.39 6.27
CA SER A 422 7.31 -3.98 6.80
C SER A 422 8.34 -4.23 5.70
N ALA A 423 9.60 -3.89 6.02
CA ALA A 423 10.75 -4.17 5.19
C ALA A 423 11.73 -5.06 5.97
N ASN A 424 11.96 -6.26 5.48
CA ASN A 424 12.74 -7.29 6.16
C ASN A 424 13.84 -7.82 5.25
N LEU A 425 14.98 -8.13 5.85
CA LEU A 425 16.12 -8.77 5.19
C LEU A 425 16.51 -10.02 5.99
N GLY A 426 17.14 -11.00 5.34
CA GLY A 426 17.60 -12.17 6.07
C GLY A 426 18.07 -13.34 5.23
N LEU A 427 18.13 -14.48 5.92
CA LEU A 427 18.63 -15.75 5.39
C LEU A 427 17.48 -16.57 4.82
N TYR A 428 17.73 -17.15 3.66
CA TYR A 428 16.84 -18.10 3.00
C TYR A 428 17.54 -19.46 2.85
N LEU A 429 16.84 -20.50 3.23
CA LEU A 429 17.32 -21.86 3.07
C LEU A 429 16.37 -22.62 2.13
N ASN A 430 16.93 -23.44 1.27
CA ASN A 430 16.19 -24.23 0.29
C ASN A 430 16.67 -25.68 0.31
N LEU A 431 15.73 -26.61 0.39
CA LEU A 431 15.96 -28.04 0.31
C LEU A 431 15.28 -28.58 -0.95
N PRO A 432 16.03 -28.90 -2.01
CA PRO A 432 15.46 -29.50 -3.20
C PRO A 432 14.98 -30.92 -2.90
N LEU A 433 13.68 -31.18 -3.06
CA LEU A 433 13.06 -32.48 -2.89
C LEU A 433 13.07 -33.28 -4.21
N SER A 434 12.93 -32.58 -5.32
CA SER A 434 12.98 -33.16 -6.67
C SER A 434 13.36 -32.07 -7.69
N LYS A 435 13.41 -32.42 -8.99
CA LYS A 435 13.66 -31.44 -10.06
C LYS A 435 12.62 -30.31 -10.12
N ARG A 436 11.41 -30.55 -9.62
CA ARG A 436 10.30 -29.58 -9.67
C ARG A 436 9.86 -29.05 -8.30
N PHE A 437 10.16 -29.76 -7.21
CA PHE A 437 9.71 -29.40 -5.87
C PHE A 437 10.87 -29.07 -4.96
N SER A 438 10.73 -28.01 -4.17
CA SER A 438 11.66 -27.70 -3.09
C SER A 438 10.92 -27.17 -1.86
N LEU A 439 11.49 -27.44 -0.70
CA LEU A 439 11.05 -26.92 0.58
C LEU A 439 11.96 -25.75 0.97
N GLY A 440 11.35 -24.62 1.34
CA GLY A 440 12.08 -23.43 1.75
C GLY A 440 11.77 -23.04 3.19
N THR A 441 12.74 -22.42 3.85
CA THR A 441 12.55 -21.69 5.10
C THR A 441 13.33 -20.39 5.07
N LYS A 442 12.93 -19.44 5.90
CA LYS A 442 13.54 -18.11 5.97
C LYS A 442 13.59 -17.61 7.40
N PHE A 443 14.60 -16.76 7.66
CA PHE A 443 14.75 -16.03 8.93
C PHE A 443 15.03 -14.57 8.58
N LEU A 444 14.11 -13.72 8.96
CA LEU A 444 14.08 -12.32 8.56
C LEU A 444 14.11 -11.41 9.78
N ILE A 445 14.79 -10.30 9.64
CA ILE A 445 14.75 -9.18 10.58
C ILE A 445 14.54 -7.89 9.82
N GLY A 446 13.78 -6.96 10.38
CA GLY A 446 13.49 -5.70 9.73
C GLY A 446 12.74 -4.72 10.59
N ARG A 447 12.09 -3.78 9.93
CA ARG A 447 11.29 -2.74 10.56
C ARG A 447 9.89 -2.76 9.99
N THR A 448 8.93 -2.49 10.87
CA THR A 448 7.53 -2.28 10.51
C THR A 448 7.13 -0.86 10.88
N MET A 449 6.53 -0.16 9.93
CA MET A 449 5.84 1.11 10.12
C MET A 449 4.34 0.84 10.15
N THR A 450 3.63 1.54 11.02
CA THR A 450 2.17 1.44 11.15
C THR A 450 1.58 2.77 10.73
N GLN A 451 0.60 2.76 9.84
CA GLN A 451 -0.19 3.93 9.51
C GLN A 451 -1.24 4.14 10.59
N GLU A 452 -1.54 5.39 10.91
CA GLU A 452 -2.64 5.74 11.78
C GLU A 452 -3.96 5.26 11.18
N LEU A 453 -4.81 4.73 12.06
CA LEU A 453 -6.19 4.38 11.80
C LEU A 453 -7.05 5.48 12.41
N ASP A 454 -7.78 6.21 11.57
CA ASP A 454 -8.73 7.19 12.02
C ASP A 454 -10.14 6.58 12.01
N ILE A 455 -10.82 6.66 13.13
CA ILE A 455 -12.24 6.31 13.29
C ILE A 455 -12.99 7.63 13.43
N ASN A 456 -13.73 7.98 12.40
CA ASN A 456 -14.42 9.25 12.31
C ASN A 456 -15.88 9.08 12.70
N ALA A 457 -16.38 10.01 13.50
CA ALA A 457 -17.79 10.17 13.70
C ALA A 457 -18.33 11.28 12.79
N ALA A 458 -19.44 11.02 12.15
CA ALA A 458 -20.15 11.98 11.31
C ALA A 458 -21.55 12.19 11.83
N TYR A 459 -21.95 13.44 11.92
CA TYR A 459 -23.28 13.84 12.31
C TYR A 459 -23.96 14.62 11.18
N LYS A 460 -25.11 14.13 10.75
CA LYS A 460 -25.96 14.77 9.72
C LYS A 460 -27.35 15.04 10.27
N GLY A 461 -27.71 16.29 10.37
CA GLY A 461 -29.03 16.66 10.85
C GLY A 461 -29.31 18.14 10.73
N THR A 462 -30.41 18.55 11.32
CA THR A 462 -30.76 19.96 11.49
C THR A 462 -30.57 20.30 12.96
N THR A 463 -29.46 20.97 13.31
CA THR A 463 -29.26 21.39 14.70
C THR A 463 -29.92 22.72 14.98
N LYS A 464 -30.44 22.81 16.17
CA LYS A 464 -30.70 24.07 16.83
C LYS A 464 -29.46 24.40 17.64
N LEU A 465 -28.58 25.27 17.09
CA LEU A 465 -27.41 25.76 17.80
C LEU A 465 -27.84 26.67 18.95
N MET A 466 -27.26 26.45 20.13
CA MET A 466 -27.44 27.32 21.27
C MET A 466 -26.43 28.47 21.18
N ASP A 467 -26.90 29.72 21.09
CA ASP A 467 -26.02 30.89 21.27
C ASP A 467 -25.76 31.03 22.77
N SER A 468 -24.51 30.89 23.18
CA SER A 468 -24.07 31.22 24.54
C SER A 468 -23.45 32.60 24.57
N HIS A 469 -23.79 33.39 25.58
CA HIS A 469 -23.10 34.64 25.88
C HIS A 469 -22.33 34.48 27.18
N ILE A 470 -21.02 34.54 27.07
CA ILE A 470 -20.10 34.25 28.16
C ILE A 470 -19.40 35.57 28.53
N VAL A 471 -19.43 35.95 29.80
CA VAL A 471 -18.66 37.07 30.31
C VAL A 471 -17.64 36.54 31.32
N ILE A 472 -16.37 36.80 31.01
CA ILE A 472 -15.25 36.43 31.88
C ILE A 472 -14.62 37.75 32.35
N ASP A 473 -14.56 37.99 33.67
CA ASP A 473 -13.84 39.08 34.29
C ASP A 473 -12.70 38.56 35.14
N ASN A 474 -11.48 39.11 34.93
CA ASN A 474 -10.25 38.74 35.65
C ASN A 474 -9.89 37.25 35.68
N GLY A 475 -10.36 36.48 34.68
CA GLY A 475 -10.12 35.04 34.61
C GLY A 475 -11.12 34.20 35.42
N GLU A 476 -12.15 34.81 35.94
CA GLU A 476 -13.30 34.13 36.56
C GLU A 476 -14.54 34.32 35.67
N LEU A 477 -15.34 33.27 35.59
CA LEU A 477 -16.60 33.31 34.85
C LEU A 477 -17.60 34.15 35.63
N GLU A 478 -17.99 35.33 35.08
CA GLU A 478 -18.92 36.22 35.74
C GLU A 478 -20.37 35.78 35.52
N TYR A 479 -20.75 35.49 34.28
CA TYR A 479 -22.02 34.87 33.96
C TYR A 479 -22.04 34.21 32.59
N LEU A 480 -22.91 33.21 32.46
CA LEU A 480 -23.20 32.48 31.24
C LEU A 480 -24.71 32.61 30.95
N THR A 481 -25.07 33.13 29.81
CA THR A 481 -26.47 33.11 29.34
C THR A 481 -26.56 32.26 28.08
N LEU A 482 -27.41 31.25 28.12
CA LEU A 482 -27.80 30.51 26.94
C LEU A 482 -29.00 31.24 26.29
N SER A 483 -28.74 31.93 25.20
CA SER A 483 -29.77 32.69 24.50
C SER A 483 -30.07 32.04 23.17
N ASN A 484 -31.36 31.82 22.94
CA ASN A 484 -31.99 31.49 21.66
C ASN A 484 -31.37 30.33 20.84
N ILE A 485 -32.18 29.34 20.66
CA ILE A 485 -31.99 28.29 19.68
C ILE A 485 -32.15 28.92 18.29
N ARG A 486 -31.11 28.94 17.50
CA ARG A 486 -31.22 29.32 16.09
C ARG A 486 -31.94 28.24 15.32
N ASP A 487 -32.96 28.65 14.54
CA ASP A 487 -33.63 27.74 13.59
C ASP A 487 -32.59 27.07 12.67
N GLY A 488 -32.65 25.76 12.64
CA GLY A 488 -31.62 24.89 12.17
C GLY A 488 -31.12 25.14 10.77
N LYS A 489 -29.83 25.33 10.64
CA LYS A 489 -29.15 25.04 9.39
C LYS A 489 -28.87 23.54 9.31
N PRO A 490 -28.93 22.95 8.09
CA PRO A 490 -28.47 21.57 7.94
C PRO A 490 -27.03 21.50 8.41
N TYR A 491 -26.76 20.54 9.25
CA TYR A 491 -25.48 20.29 9.87
C TYR A 491 -24.88 19.05 9.25
N ASP A 492 -23.67 19.13 8.73
CA ASP A 492 -22.90 18.01 8.22
C ASP A 492 -21.50 18.16 8.82
N MET A 493 -21.28 17.52 9.95
CA MET A 493 -20.01 17.56 10.68
C MET A 493 -19.38 16.21 10.75
N GLU A 494 -18.07 16.21 10.66
CA GLU A 494 -17.24 15.04 10.67
C GLU A 494 -16.01 15.35 11.51
N TRP A 495 -15.65 14.47 12.45
CA TRP A 495 -14.48 14.63 13.29
C TRP A 495 -13.78 13.31 13.56
N ASP A 496 -12.47 13.38 13.77
CA ASP A 496 -11.66 12.25 14.20
C ASP A 496 -12.03 11.91 15.64
N TYR A 497 -12.84 10.87 15.80
CA TYR A 497 -13.40 10.44 17.09
C TYR A 497 -12.39 9.62 17.87
N LEU A 498 -11.75 8.68 17.18
CA LEU A 498 -10.67 7.85 17.72
C LEU A 498 -9.55 7.81 16.67
N THR A 499 -8.32 8.07 17.09
CA THR A 499 -7.14 7.89 16.25
C THR A 499 -6.22 6.87 16.90
N LEU A 500 -5.94 5.78 16.19
CA LEU A 500 -5.06 4.71 16.64
C LEU A 500 -3.76 4.72 15.85
N GLY A 501 -2.68 5.14 16.46
CA GLY A 501 -1.33 5.09 15.93
C GLY A 501 -0.52 3.91 16.47
N GLY A 502 0.51 3.52 15.75
CA GLY A 502 1.48 2.54 16.21
C GLY A 502 2.90 2.99 15.92
N ASN A 503 3.80 2.81 16.87
CA ASN A 503 5.19 3.19 16.67
C ASN A 503 5.90 2.29 15.65
N ASN A 504 7.00 2.78 15.08
CA ASN A 504 7.90 2.00 14.25
C ASN A 504 8.61 0.94 15.11
N SER A 505 8.48 -0.32 14.77
CA SER A 505 8.99 -1.43 15.56
C SER A 505 9.91 -2.36 14.78
N THR A 506 10.78 -3.08 15.50
CA THR A 506 11.56 -4.16 14.92
C THR A 506 10.67 -5.39 14.73
N THR A 507 10.76 -6.00 13.55
CA THR A 507 10.01 -7.20 13.20
C THR A 507 10.96 -8.36 12.95
N TYR A 508 10.61 -9.52 13.49
CA TYR A 508 11.26 -10.81 13.25
C TYR A 508 10.30 -11.69 12.47
N GLY A 509 10.78 -12.28 11.39
CA GLY A 509 9.98 -13.14 10.53
C GLY A 509 10.63 -14.49 10.31
N THR A 510 9.84 -15.55 10.26
CA THR A 510 10.25 -16.86 9.80
C THR A 510 9.14 -17.48 8.97
N GLY A 511 9.43 -18.54 8.25
CA GLY A 511 8.38 -19.20 7.47
C GLY A 511 8.84 -20.45 6.78
N LEU A 512 7.85 -21.24 6.39
CA LEU A 512 8.02 -22.45 5.59
C LEU A 512 7.32 -22.26 4.24
N SER A 513 7.90 -22.78 3.19
CA SER A 513 7.32 -22.74 1.86
C SER A 513 7.57 -23.99 1.05
N LEU A 514 6.56 -24.40 0.29
CA LEU A 514 6.69 -25.43 -0.72
C LEU A 514 6.64 -24.78 -2.10
N THR A 515 7.71 -24.92 -2.86
CA THR A 515 7.87 -24.31 -4.18
C THR A 515 7.73 -25.37 -5.27
N TYR A 516 6.93 -25.08 -6.28
CA TYR A 516 6.76 -25.90 -7.48
C TYR A 516 7.25 -25.13 -8.71
N ARG A 517 8.26 -25.65 -9.41
CA ARG A 517 8.75 -25.11 -10.67
C ARG A 517 7.82 -25.49 -11.80
N TYR A 518 7.12 -24.49 -12.34
CA TYR A 518 6.05 -24.69 -13.33
C TYR A 518 6.59 -24.78 -14.76
N LYS A 519 7.07 -23.66 -15.28
CA LYS A 519 7.62 -23.54 -16.64
C LYS A 519 8.82 -22.63 -16.63
N SER A 520 9.84 -22.98 -17.42
CA SER A 520 11.03 -22.14 -17.59
C SER A 520 11.51 -21.56 -16.25
N ASN A 521 11.34 -20.26 -16.07
CA ASN A 521 11.75 -19.51 -14.89
C ASN A 521 10.61 -19.25 -13.89
N PHE A 522 9.40 -19.77 -14.14
CA PHE A 522 8.27 -19.52 -13.26
C PHE A 522 8.11 -20.57 -12.18
N THR A 523 7.84 -20.10 -10.98
CA THR A 523 7.60 -20.95 -9.82
C THR A 523 6.35 -20.52 -9.08
N TRP A 524 5.60 -21.51 -8.61
CA TRP A 524 4.53 -21.34 -7.66
C TRP A 524 5.03 -21.69 -6.28
N LYS A 525 4.64 -20.93 -5.28
CA LYS A 525 5.00 -21.20 -3.91
C LYS A 525 3.75 -21.06 -3.03
N VAL A 526 3.51 -22.03 -2.17
CA VAL A 526 2.61 -21.88 -1.02
C VAL A 526 3.44 -21.73 0.23
N PHE A 527 3.00 -20.87 1.14
CA PHE A 527 3.82 -20.55 2.32
C PHE A 527 2.97 -20.37 3.58
N VAL A 528 3.63 -20.58 4.69
CA VAL A 528 3.17 -20.21 6.02
C VAL A 528 4.28 -19.41 6.68
N ASP A 529 4.04 -18.14 6.94
CA ASP A 529 4.97 -17.23 7.58
C ASP A 529 4.51 -16.90 9.00
N TYR A 530 5.45 -16.71 9.89
CA TYR A 530 5.23 -16.17 11.22
C TYR A 530 6.01 -14.89 11.40
N ASP A 531 5.33 -13.81 11.79
CA ASP A 531 5.91 -12.51 12.08
C ASP A 531 5.65 -12.13 13.54
N TYR A 532 6.69 -11.63 14.20
CA TYR A 532 6.65 -11.12 15.57
C TYR A 532 7.17 -9.69 15.60
N SER A 533 6.46 -8.83 16.31
CA SER A 533 6.92 -7.47 16.63
C SER A 533 6.39 -7.03 17.99
N LYS A 534 7.11 -6.12 18.65
CA LYS A 534 6.68 -5.47 19.87
C LYS A 534 6.41 -4.01 19.56
N LYS A 535 5.19 -3.55 19.76
CA LYS A 535 4.73 -2.22 19.37
C LYS A 535 4.10 -1.50 20.55
N THR A 536 4.29 -0.20 20.60
CA THR A 536 3.50 0.70 21.43
C THR A 536 2.42 1.31 20.54
N PHE A 537 1.17 1.11 20.92
CA PHE A 537 0.02 1.74 20.31
C PHE A 537 -0.38 2.96 21.12
N THR A 538 -0.69 4.04 20.42
CA THR A 538 -1.23 5.27 20.99
C THR A 538 -2.64 5.43 20.47
N LEU A 539 -3.61 5.47 21.39
CA LEU A 539 -5.00 5.76 21.08
C LEU A 539 -5.30 7.18 21.57
N THR A 540 -5.71 8.03 20.66
CA THR A 540 -6.24 9.36 20.98
C THR A 540 -7.75 9.29 20.86
N TYR A 541 -8.45 9.64 21.93
CA TYR A 541 -9.89 9.60 22.05
C TYR A 541 -10.43 10.96 22.45
N ASP A 542 -11.35 11.51 21.68
CA ASP A 542 -11.92 12.84 21.91
C ASP A 542 -13.44 12.77 22.13
N PRO A 543 -13.87 12.36 23.35
CA PRO A 543 -15.29 12.20 23.66
C PRO A 543 -16.03 13.54 23.77
N LEU A 544 -15.32 14.61 24.12
CA LEU A 544 -15.90 15.91 24.40
C LEU A 544 -15.96 16.85 23.19
N LYS A 545 -15.47 16.41 22.05
CA LYS A 545 -15.51 17.23 20.82
C LYS A 545 -16.95 17.54 20.39
N TYR A 546 -17.90 16.66 20.71
CA TYR A 546 -19.31 16.91 20.52
C TYR A 546 -19.79 18.15 21.27
N LEU A 547 -19.26 18.40 22.47
CA LEU A 547 -19.54 19.59 23.27
C LEU A 547 -19.17 20.87 22.51
N ASN A 548 -17.97 20.91 21.92
CA ASN A 548 -17.50 22.03 21.11
C ASN A 548 -18.34 22.27 19.85
N ILE A 549 -19.05 21.26 19.39
CA ILE A 549 -19.96 21.34 18.24
C ILE A 549 -21.26 22.03 18.63
N ILE A 550 -21.83 21.64 19.76
CA ILE A 550 -23.12 22.17 20.22
C ILE A 550 -22.95 23.56 20.81
N THR A 551 -21.87 23.76 21.54
CA THR A 551 -21.55 25.03 22.24
C THR A 551 -20.11 25.43 21.94
N PRO A 552 -19.82 26.05 20.78
CA PRO A 552 -18.45 26.40 20.39
C PRO A 552 -17.72 27.31 21.40
N ASP A 553 -18.45 28.06 22.20
CA ASP A 553 -17.89 28.99 23.18
C ASP A 553 -17.51 28.28 24.49
N LEU A 554 -18.05 27.10 24.78
CA LEU A 554 -17.81 26.39 26.03
C LEU A 554 -16.35 25.89 26.13
N GLY A 555 -15.75 25.47 25.03
CA GLY A 555 -14.33 25.11 24.98
C GLY A 555 -13.43 26.26 25.43
N THR A 556 -13.73 27.49 25.00
CA THR A 556 -13.03 28.70 25.42
C THR A 556 -13.16 28.97 26.92
N VAL A 557 -14.32 28.62 27.50
CA VAL A 557 -14.56 28.75 28.95
C VAL A 557 -13.69 27.77 29.72
N PHE A 558 -13.69 26.51 29.33
CA PHE A 558 -12.90 25.47 29.98
C PHE A 558 -11.40 25.77 29.87
N ASP A 559 -10.93 26.24 28.73
CA ASP A 559 -9.53 26.70 28.55
C ASP A 559 -9.20 27.84 29.52
N THR A 560 -10.12 28.82 29.65
CA THR A 560 -9.91 29.98 30.53
C THR A 560 -9.91 29.61 32.01
N LEU A 561 -10.71 28.61 32.37
CA LEU A 561 -10.78 28.07 33.74
C LEU A 561 -9.62 27.12 34.08
N GLY A 562 -8.70 26.88 33.12
CA GLY A 562 -7.56 25.98 33.31
C GLY A 562 -7.90 24.50 33.32
N ALA A 563 -9.06 24.13 32.76
CA ALA A 563 -9.51 22.76 32.55
C ALA A 563 -9.76 22.51 31.06
N PRO A 564 -8.70 22.52 30.22
CA PRO A 564 -8.85 22.32 28.78
C PRO A 564 -9.50 20.96 28.50
N LEU A 565 -10.39 20.95 27.49
CA LEU A 565 -11.01 19.75 26.98
C LEU A 565 -10.06 19.06 25.98
N ASP A 566 -8.93 18.61 26.48
CA ASP A 566 -7.93 17.93 25.65
C ASP A 566 -8.36 16.48 25.38
N PRO A 567 -8.05 15.94 24.19
CA PRO A 567 -8.28 14.53 23.90
C PRO A 567 -7.54 13.62 24.89
N MET A 568 -8.17 12.53 25.27
CA MET A 568 -7.56 11.48 26.10
C MET A 568 -6.56 10.68 25.27
N VAL A 569 -5.35 10.51 25.78
CA VAL A 569 -4.28 9.78 25.11
C VAL A 569 -3.91 8.55 25.91
N TYR A 570 -4.13 7.38 25.33
CA TYR A 570 -3.77 6.09 25.92
C TYR A 570 -2.54 5.54 25.21
N GLU A 571 -1.59 4.98 25.96
CA GLU A 571 -0.43 4.28 25.41
C GLU A 571 -0.34 2.87 25.96
N ARG A 572 -0.36 1.88 25.05
CA ARG A 572 -0.23 0.47 25.41
C ARG A 572 0.80 -0.23 24.59
N GLU A 573 1.70 -0.96 25.24
CA GLU A 573 2.65 -1.83 24.60
C GLU A 573 2.04 -3.22 24.39
N LYS A 574 2.08 -3.71 23.13
CA LYS A 574 1.56 -5.03 22.78
C LYS A 574 2.55 -5.84 21.93
N LYS A 575 2.64 -7.13 22.22
CA LYS A 575 3.34 -8.10 21.39
C LYS A 575 2.42 -8.57 20.29
N MET A 576 2.81 -8.30 19.05
CA MET A 576 2.03 -8.66 17.87
C MET A 576 2.57 -9.95 17.26
N HIS A 577 1.69 -10.91 17.05
CA HIS A 577 1.98 -12.23 16.50
C HIS A 577 1.07 -12.46 15.31
N TYR A 578 1.65 -12.75 14.14
CA TYR A 578 0.89 -13.01 12.94
C TYR A 578 1.35 -14.31 12.27
N ILE A 579 0.40 -15.15 11.91
CA ILE A 579 0.61 -16.29 11.02
C ILE A 579 -0.03 -15.95 9.70
N THR A 580 0.78 -15.84 8.63
CA THR A 580 0.30 -15.53 7.28
C THR A 580 0.36 -16.79 6.43
N VAL A 581 -0.78 -17.22 5.91
CA VAL A 581 -0.89 -18.33 4.97
C VAL A 581 -1.22 -17.80 3.59
N GLY A 582 -0.48 -18.22 2.59
CA GLY A 582 -0.69 -17.65 1.26
C GLY A 582 -0.04 -18.40 0.11
N GLY A 583 -0.21 -17.81 -1.07
CA GLY A 583 0.41 -18.24 -2.32
C GLY A 583 1.35 -17.18 -2.86
N SER A 584 2.38 -17.61 -3.55
CA SER A 584 3.33 -16.74 -4.23
C SER A 584 3.55 -17.20 -5.64
N PHE A 585 3.75 -16.24 -6.49
CA PHE A 585 4.21 -16.42 -7.83
C PHE A 585 5.57 -15.76 -7.98
N ALA A 586 6.56 -16.49 -8.45
CA ALA A 586 7.92 -16.00 -8.53
C ALA A 586 8.59 -16.38 -9.87
N ILE A 587 9.58 -15.57 -10.23
CA ILE A 587 10.50 -15.80 -11.34
C ILE A 587 11.83 -16.26 -10.73
N SER A 588 12.31 -17.43 -11.15
CA SER A 588 13.63 -17.93 -10.79
C SER A 588 14.69 -17.45 -11.78
N PHE A 589 15.93 -17.23 -11.32
CA PHE A 589 17.04 -16.73 -12.12
C PHE A 589 18.38 -17.28 -11.66
#